data_60be34de18e96c4dca75201857761f18
#
_entry.id   60be34de18e96c4dca75201857761f18
#
_cell.length_a   1.000
_cell.length_b   1.000
_cell.length_c   1.000
_cell.angle_alpha   90.00
_cell.angle_beta   90.00
_cell.angle_gamma   90.00
#
_symmetry.space_group_name_H-M   'P 1'
#
loop_
_entity.id
_entity.type
_entity.pdbx_description
1 polymer ?
#
loop_
_entity_poly.entity_id
_entity_poly.type
_entity_poly.pdbx_seq_one_letter_code
_entity_poly.pdbx_strand_id
1 'polypeptide(L)'
;MRLRTALNEYKRARGTRFPEECPTQRGAFSGHGDRLVYVDPGGFIRDYSSSLSGLYGIDRSRFGIETQDRTIWFDDLNPVRQHYYRETNVVETEYDAGKFTVHQYDLTLGRAHLTHVELRGAIPADAHLTAFLTFAPGGRETRVGRLIHEDAGPDGSKAVEVFHRKEHDYVTASTGLTDVRGQIPERFEEILSDEYFEFPREAVLQRYEDTHLSGDVVVSAPLERTGRAARTTLVTQLSNHEEVSREEALADLRH
;
A
#
# COMPACT_ATOMS: atom_id res chain seq x y z
N MET A 1 33.96 -13.80 3.49
CA MET A 1 32.84 -13.68 4.46
C MET A 1 31.79 -12.72 3.86
N ARG A 2 30.52 -13.11 3.79
CA ARG A 2 29.50 -12.23 3.21
C ARG A 2 29.15 -11.13 4.23
N LEU A 3 29.01 -9.88 3.81
CA LEU A 3 28.68 -8.73 4.67
C LEU A 3 27.50 -9.00 5.62
N ARG A 4 26.47 -9.68 5.11
CA ARG A 4 25.30 -10.10 5.90
C ARG A 4 25.66 -11.02 7.09
N THR A 5 26.57 -11.97 6.87
CA THR A 5 27.04 -12.88 7.94
C THR A 5 27.81 -12.10 9.00
N ALA A 6 28.70 -11.17 8.60
CA ALA A 6 29.44 -10.33 9.51
C ALA A 6 28.54 -9.42 10.36
N LEU A 7 27.50 -8.83 9.75
CA LEU A 7 26.52 -8.01 10.46
C LEU A 7 25.71 -8.83 11.46
N ASN A 8 25.29 -10.04 11.11
CA ASN A 8 24.55 -10.93 12.01
C ASN A 8 25.43 -11.40 13.18
N GLU A 9 26.69 -11.74 12.93
CA GLU A 9 27.63 -12.10 14.00
C GLU A 9 27.90 -10.91 14.92
N TYR A 10 28.06 -9.70 14.38
CA TYR A 10 28.26 -8.48 15.16
C TYR A 10 27.04 -8.17 16.05
N LYS A 11 25.83 -8.32 15.52
CA LYS A 11 24.60 -8.09 16.26
C LYS A 11 24.41 -9.12 17.37
N ARG A 12 24.67 -10.41 17.10
CA ARG A 12 24.65 -11.50 18.09
C ARG A 12 25.66 -11.28 19.21
N ALA A 13 26.89 -10.90 18.85
CA ALA A 13 27.96 -10.67 19.83
C ALA A 13 27.65 -9.50 20.78
N ARG A 14 26.87 -8.52 20.33
CA ARG A 14 26.45 -7.37 21.17
C ARG A 14 25.12 -7.55 21.87
N GLY A 15 24.47 -8.70 21.74
CA GLY A 15 23.12 -8.91 22.29
C GLY A 15 22.09 -7.96 21.69
N THR A 16 22.37 -7.37 20.53
CA THR A 16 21.42 -6.49 19.83
C THR A 16 20.31 -7.35 19.30
N ARG A 17 19.13 -7.20 19.88
CA ARG A 17 17.92 -7.87 19.40
C ARG A 17 17.37 -7.10 18.20
N PHE A 18 16.86 -7.86 17.23
CA PHE A 18 16.09 -7.25 16.15
C PHE A 18 14.79 -6.67 16.71
N PRO A 19 14.23 -5.62 16.10
CA PRO A 19 12.96 -5.03 16.51
C PRO A 19 11.78 -6.00 16.57
N GLU A 20 11.88 -7.18 15.96
CA GLU A 20 10.84 -8.21 15.97
C GLU A 20 10.43 -8.66 17.38
N GLU A 21 11.35 -8.58 18.35
CA GLU A 21 11.06 -8.98 19.73
C GLU A 21 10.43 -7.87 20.58
N CYS A 22 10.42 -6.64 20.05
CA CYS A 22 9.81 -5.50 20.73
C CYS A 22 8.79 -4.88 19.79
N PRO A 23 7.49 -4.86 20.13
CA PRO A 23 6.51 -4.13 19.34
C PRO A 23 6.98 -2.69 19.13
N THR A 24 7.04 -2.25 17.89
CA THR A 24 7.49 -0.89 17.60
C THR A 24 6.35 0.06 17.93
N GLN A 25 6.56 0.97 18.89
CA GLN A 25 5.65 2.07 19.15
C GLN A 25 5.88 3.26 18.22
N ARG A 26 6.88 3.17 17.34
CA ARG A 26 7.36 4.27 16.49
C ARG A 26 7.25 3.99 15.00
N GLY A 27 6.67 2.86 14.60
CA GLY A 27 6.67 2.41 13.22
C GLY A 27 8.00 1.77 12.78
N ALA A 28 8.06 1.39 11.51
CA ALA A 28 9.17 0.65 10.94
C ALA A 28 9.42 1.10 9.49
N PHE A 29 10.60 0.77 8.95
CA PHE A 29 10.95 1.07 7.58
C PHE A 29 11.12 -0.23 6.78
N SER A 30 10.56 -0.26 5.58
CA SER A 30 10.87 -1.23 4.55
C SER A 30 11.61 -0.51 3.42
N GLY A 31 12.71 -1.09 2.94
CA GLY A 31 13.51 -0.42 1.91
C GLY A 31 14.28 -1.38 1.02
N HIS A 32 14.50 -0.98 -0.22
CA HIS A 32 15.33 -1.69 -1.18
C HIS A 32 15.98 -0.68 -2.16
N GLY A 33 17.31 -0.77 -2.29
CA GLY A 33 18.05 0.18 -3.11
C GLY A 33 17.93 1.60 -2.57
N ASP A 34 17.39 2.49 -3.38
CA ASP A 34 17.12 3.90 -3.07
C ASP A 34 15.67 4.16 -2.63
N ARG A 35 14.83 3.13 -2.58
CA ARG A 35 13.44 3.20 -2.14
C ARG A 35 13.33 2.97 -0.65
N LEU A 36 12.60 3.84 0.02
CA LEU A 36 12.32 3.75 1.44
C LEU A 36 10.84 4.01 1.71
N VAL A 37 10.23 3.13 2.48
CA VAL A 37 8.84 3.22 2.89
C VAL A 37 8.77 3.24 4.41
N TYR A 38 8.15 4.26 4.97
CA TYR A 38 7.83 4.33 6.38
C TYR A 38 6.42 3.83 6.62
N VAL A 39 6.32 2.80 7.45
CA VAL A 39 5.06 2.22 7.92
C VAL A 39 4.89 2.64 9.39
N ASP A 40 3.83 3.37 9.69
CA ASP A 40 3.57 3.84 11.04
C ASP A 40 3.14 2.69 11.99
N PRO A 41 3.05 2.92 13.31
CA PRO A 41 2.65 1.86 14.24
C PRO A 41 1.27 1.26 13.98
N GLY A 42 0.40 1.96 13.27
CA GLY A 42 -0.91 1.49 12.82
C GLY A 42 -0.87 0.69 11.52
N GLY A 43 0.31 0.49 10.91
CA GLY A 43 0.44 -0.24 9.65
C GLY A 43 0.16 0.59 8.40
N PHE A 44 0.08 1.93 8.51
CA PHE A 44 -0.19 2.79 7.37
C PHE A 44 1.10 3.34 6.78
N ILE A 45 1.16 3.41 5.45
CA ILE A 45 2.23 4.10 4.75
C ILE A 45 2.05 5.60 4.98
N ARG A 46 3.07 6.24 5.53
CA ARG A 46 3.13 7.68 5.77
C ARG A 46 4.19 8.38 4.95
N ASP A 47 5.08 7.64 4.37
CA ASP A 47 6.12 8.12 3.47
C ASP A 47 6.57 6.97 2.59
N TYR A 48 6.50 7.19 1.29
CA TYR A 48 7.08 6.30 0.31
C TYR A 48 7.86 7.17 -0.68
N SER A 49 9.17 7.13 -0.58
CA SER A 49 10.04 8.01 -1.34
C SER A 49 11.25 7.29 -1.90
N SER A 50 11.85 7.91 -2.90
CA SER A 50 13.20 7.61 -3.34
C SER A 50 14.13 8.69 -2.80
N SER A 51 14.95 8.35 -1.82
CA SER A 51 15.83 9.28 -1.12
C SER A 51 16.88 9.95 -2.01
N LEU A 52 17.29 9.28 -3.09
CA LEU A 52 18.33 9.77 -3.99
C LEU A 52 17.78 10.58 -5.16
N SER A 53 16.59 10.24 -5.66
CA SER A 53 15.97 10.93 -6.81
C SER A 53 15.00 12.04 -6.41
N GLY A 54 14.63 12.11 -5.13
CA GLY A 54 13.61 13.05 -4.66
C GLY A 54 12.20 12.73 -5.14
N LEU A 55 11.97 11.53 -5.71
CA LEU A 55 10.63 11.04 -6.03
C LEU A 55 9.82 10.91 -4.75
N TYR A 56 8.59 11.33 -4.81
CA TYR A 56 7.67 11.31 -3.70
C TYR A 56 6.40 10.57 -4.13
N GLY A 57 6.14 9.42 -3.53
CA GLY A 57 5.03 8.55 -3.91
C GLY A 57 3.81 8.72 -3.01
N ILE A 58 3.54 7.73 -2.17
CA ILE A 58 2.39 7.76 -1.27
C ILE A 58 2.70 8.64 -0.06
N ASP A 59 1.91 9.70 0.12
CA ASP A 59 1.92 10.55 1.31
C ASP A 59 1.15 9.92 2.47
N ARG A 60 0.03 9.28 2.15
CA ARG A 60 -0.84 8.60 3.13
C ARG A 60 -1.49 7.36 2.53
N SER A 61 -1.71 6.38 3.38
CA SER A 61 -2.56 5.24 3.07
C SER A 61 -3.54 4.97 4.20
N ARG A 62 -4.64 4.31 3.86
CA ARG A 62 -5.59 3.71 4.80
C ARG A 62 -6.06 2.40 4.20
N PHE A 63 -6.02 1.32 4.97
CA PHE A 63 -6.45 0.00 4.52
C PHE A 63 -7.64 -0.49 5.32
N GLY A 64 -8.47 -1.31 4.69
CA GLY A 64 -9.64 -1.87 5.34
C GLY A 64 -10.21 -3.08 4.60
N ILE A 65 -11.19 -3.72 5.22
CA ILE A 65 -11.97 -4.80 4.62
C ILE A 65 -13.37 -4.28 4.34
N GLU A 66 -13.70 -4.19 3.07
CA GLU A 66 -15.03 -3.80 2.59
C GLU A 66 -15.91 -5.04 2.39
N THR A 67 -17.15 -4.94 2.84
CA THR A 67 -18.23 -5.89 2.62
C THR A 67 -19.44 -5.15 2.04
N GLN A 68 -20.50 -5.86 1.68
CA GLN A 68 -21.75 -5.20 1.22
C GLN A 68 -22.36 -4.29 2.28
N ASP A 69 -22.17 -4.62 3.57
CA ASP A 69 -22.81 -3.92 4.67
C ASP A 69 -21.99 -2.77 5.22
N ARG A 70 -20.64 -2.91 5.22
CA ARG A 70 -19.74 -1.94 5.85
C ARG A 70 -18.28 -2.11 5.41
N THR A 71 -17.50 -1.07 5.67
CA THR A 71 -16.04 -1.12 5.66
C THR A 71 -15.50 -1.18 7.08
N ILE A 72 -14.59 -2.10 7.36
CA ILE A 72 -13.83 -2.19 8.61
C ILE A 72 -12.44 -1.65 8.30
N TRP A 73 -12.15 -0.44 8.73
CA TRP A 73 -10.84 0.15 8.55
C TRP A 73 -9.86 -0.39 9.59
N PHE A 74 -8.59 -0.54 9.22
CA PHE A 74 -7.57 -1.10 10.13
C PHE A 74 -7.21 -0.13 11.26
N ASP A 75 -7.39 1.18 11.06
CA ASP A 75 -7.24 2.20 12.10
C ASP A 75 -8.37 2.21 13.14
N ASP A 76 -9.52 1.62 12.82
CA ASP A 76 -10.58 1.36 13.81
C ASP A 76 -10.25 0.11 14.67
N LEU A 77 -9.25 -0.67 14.25
CA LEU A 77 -8.75 -1.83 14.96
C LEU A 77 -7.48 -1.45 15.73
N ASN A 78 -7.36 -1.90 16.96
CA ASN A 78 -6.12 -1.74 17.67
C ASN A 78 -5.07 -2.69 17.10
N PRO A 79 -3.89 -2.22 16.67
CA PRO A 79 -2.83 -3.09 16.27
C PRO A 79 -2.36 -3.92 17.48
N VAL A 80 -2.30 -5.24 17.31
CA VAL A 80 -1.84 -6.15 18.36
C VAL A 80 -0.33 -6.03 18.52
N ARG A 81 0.37 -5.97 17.38
CA ARG A 81 1.82 -5.77 17.34
C ARG A 81 2.27 -5.36 15.95
N GLN A 82 3.45 -4.72 15.91
CA GLN A 82 4.20 -4.48 14.69
C GLN A 82 5.65 -4.90 14.92
N HIS A 83 6.27 -5.60 13.97
CA HIS A 83 7.64 -6.09 14.08
C HIS A 83 8.22 -6.41 12.69
N TYR A 84 9.54 -6.65 12.62
CA TYR A 84 10.17 -7.19 11.40
C TYR A 84 10.01 -8.70 11.34
N TYR A 85 9.40 -9.19 10.26
CA TYR A 85 9.14 -10.60 10.06
C TYR A 85 10.44 -11.39 9.87
N ARG A 86 10.70 -12.35 10.76
CA ARG A 86 11.80 -13.32 10.66
C ARG A 86 13.16 -12.73 10.27
N GLU A 87 13.57 -11.65 10.88
CA GLU A 87 14.87 -10.99 10.59
C GLU A 87 15.03 -10.51 9.14
N THR A 88 13.92 -10.15 8.49
CA THR A 88 13.89 -9.55 7.16
C THR A 88 13.62 -8.05 7.23
N ASN A 89 13.54 -7.39 6.09
CA ASN A 89 13.04 -6.01 5.98
C ASN A 89 11.52 -5.95 5.73
N VAL A 90 10.82 -7.07 5.88
CA VAL A 90 9.37 -7.13 5.84
C VAL A 90 8.82 -6.66 7.18
N VAL A 91 7.96 -5.65 7.16
CA VAL A 91 7.25 -5.16 8.34
C VAL A 91 5.93 -5.93 8.45
N GLU A 92 5.70 -6.63 9.54
CA GLU A 92 4.41 -7.27 9.83
C GLU A 92 3.65 -6.43 10.85
N THR A 93 2.40 -6.07 10.53
CA THR A 93 1.45 -5.45 11.45
C THR A 93 0.24 -6.38 11.59
N GLU A 94 -0.13 -6.69 12.82
CA GLU A 94 -1.17 -7.64 13.17
C GLU A 94 -2.32 -6.92 13.88
N TYR A 95 -3.57 -7.20 13.45
CA TYR A 95 -4.78 -6.60 14.03
C TYR A 95 -5.78 -7.67 14.41
N ASP A 96 -6.54 -7.41 15.48
CA ASP A 96 -7.66 -8.24 15.92
C ASP A 96 -8.99 -7.58 15.53
N ALA A 97 -9.71 -8.21 14.61
CA ALA A 97 -11.07 -7.82 14.20
C ALA A 97 -12.16 -8.67 14.90
N GLY A 98 -11.82 -9.38 15.95
CA GLY A 98 -12.70 -10.21 16.76
C GLY A 98 -13.06 -11.53 16.10
N LYS A 99 -13.68 -11.55 14.94
CA LYS A 99 -14.05 -12.79 14.21
C LYS A 99 -12.91 -13.34 13.33
N PHE A 100 -11.99 -12.50 12.95
CA PHE A 100 -10.80 -12.83 12.17
C PHE A 100 -9.63 -11.94 12.59
N THR A 101 -8.43 -12.38 12.30
CA THR A 101 -7.22 -11.58 12.44
C THR A 101 -6.76 -11.08 11.07
N VAL A 102 -6.12 -9.92 11.05
CA VAL A 102 -5.49 -9.34 9.87
C VAL A 102 -3.98 -9.37 10.07
N HIS A 103 -3.26 -9.90 9.10
CA HIS A 103 -1.81 -9.84 9.03
C HIS A 103 -1.45 -9.03 7.79
N GLN A 104 -0.87 -7.87 7.99
CA GLN A 104 -0.37 -7.00 6.93
C GLN A 104 1.14 -7.10 6.89
N TYR A 105 1.69 -7.37 5.71
CA TYR A 105 3.13 -7.45 5.47
C TYR A 105 3.52 -6.40 4.44
N ASP A 106 4.41 -5.51 4.82
CA ASP A 106 4.93 -4.45 3.96
C ASP A 106 6.38 -4.77 3.55
N LEU A 107 6.59 -4.88 2.25
CA LEU A 107 7.87 -5.23 1.64
C LEU A 107 8.18 -4.31 0.48
N THR A 108 9.35 -3.69 0.50
CA THR A 108 9.88 -2.93 -0.65
C THR A 108 10.85 -3.79 -1.43
N LEU A 109 10.60 -3.94 -2.74
CA LEU A 109 11.42 -4.75 -3.65
C LEU A 109 11.55 -4.04 -4.99
N GLY A 110 12.79 -3.73 -5.41
CA GLY A 110 13.03 -2.98 -6.65
C GLY A 110 12.35 -1.60 -6.60
N ARG A 111 11.53 -1.32 -7.60
CA ARG A 111 10.74 -0.09 -7.70
C ARG A 111 9.37 -0.18 -7.03
N ALA A 112 8.98 -1.35 -6.59
CA ALA A 112 7.66 -1.62 -6.02
C ALA A 112 7.69 -1.71 -4.50
N HIS A 113 6.58 -1.31 -3.89
CA HIS A 113 6.22 -1.64 -2.53
C HIS A 113 5.00 -2.54 -2.55
N LEU A 114 5.09 -3.63 -1.82
CA LEU A 114 4.07 -4.66 -1.72
C LEU A 114 3.43 -4.58 -0.33
N THR A 115 2.14 -4.34 -0.27
CA THR A 115 1.34 -4.48 0.94
C THR A 115 0.52 -5.75 0.81
N HIS A 116 1.01 -6.85 1.39
CA HIS A 116 0.33 -8.13 1.41
C HIS A 116 -0.59 -8.22 2.63
N VAL A 117 -1.86 -8.49 2.41
CA VAL A 117 -2.85 -8.64 3.48
C VAL A 117 -3.37 -10.07 3.49
N GLU A 118 -3.26 -10.73 4.64
CA GLU A 118 -3.81 -12.06 4.90
C GLU A 118 -4.79 -12.00 6.07
N LEU A 119 -6.01 -12.46 5.83
CA LEU A 119 -7.04 -12.62 6.84
C LEU A 119 -7.09 -14.09 7.29
N ARG A 120 -7.28 -14.33 8.59
CA ARG A 120 -7.42 -15.68 9.16
C ARG A 120 -8.59 -15.74 10.12
N GLY A 121 -9.49 -16.71 9.94
CA GLY A 121 -10.64 -16.91 10.82
C GLY A 121 -11.98 -16.94 10.09
N ALA A 122 -13.02 -16.36 10.68
CA ALA A 122 -14.37 -16.31 10.11
C ALA A 122 -14.52 -15.08 9.19
N ILE A 123 -13.97 -15.17 7.99
CA ILE A 123 -13.91 -14.10 7.00
C ILE A 123 -15.24 -14.01 6.25
N PRO A 124 -15.88 -12.81 6.12
CA PRO A 124 -17.09 -12.62 5.33
C PRO A 124 -16.90 -13.07 3.88
N ALA A 125 -17.92 -13.70 3.28
CA ALA A 125 -17.79 -14.28 1.94
C ALA A 125 -17.54 -13.24 0.84
N ASP A 126 -18.08 -12.04 1.03
CA ASP A 126 -18.01 -10.87 0.14
C ASP A 126 -16.89 -9.89 0.50
N ALA A 127 -15.96 -10.30 1.38
CA ALA A 127 -14.86 -9.43 1.80
C ALA A 127 -13.88 -9.11 0.65
N HIS A 128 -13.57 -7.83 0.50
CA HIS A 128 -12.55 -7.29 -0.40
C HIS A 128 -11.56 -6.46 0.41
N LEU A 129 -10.30 -6.43 0.01
CA LEU A 129 -9.38 -5.40 0.49
C LEU A 129 -9.77 -4.07 -0.13
N THR A 130 -9.94 -3.04 0.67
CA THR A 130 -10.04 -1.66 0.18
C THR A 130 -8.84 -0.86 0.66
N ALA A 131 -8.31 -0.02 -0.20
CA ALA A 131 -7.18 0.85 0.11
C ALA A 131 -7.49 2.27 -0.35
N PHE A 132 -7.38 3.21 0.58
CA PHE A 132 -7.34 4.63 0.29
C PHE A 132 -5.87 5.06 0.24
N LEU A 133 -5.46 5.66 -0.87
CA LEU A 133 -4.09 6.07 -1.13
C LEU A 133 -4.07 7.53 -1.59
N THR A 134 -3.24 8.34 -0.96
CA THR A 134 -2.92 9.69 -1.44
C THR A 134 -1.56 9.64 -2.10
N PHE A 135 -1.54 9.74 -3.42
CA PHE A 135 -0.31 9.85 -4.20
C PHE A 135 0.09 11.32 -4.34
N ALA A 136 1.38 11.57 -4.27
CA ALA A 136 1.94 12.91 -4.34
C ALA A 136 3.12 13.02 -5.33
N PRO A 137 2.99 12.54 -6.58
CA PRO A 137 4.07 12.68 -7.55
C PRO A 137 4.41 14.15 -7.73
N GLY A 138 5.70 14.50 -7.59
CA GLY A 138 6.16 15.88 -7.60
C GLY A 138 5.88 16.69 -6.33
N GLY A 139 5.36 16.07 -5.27
CA GLY A 139 5.14 16.68 -3.94
C GLY A 139 3.68 16.94 -3.59
N ARG A 140 3.44 17.26 -2.31
CA ARG A 140 2.11 17.32 -1.68
C ARG A 140 1.14 18.35 -2.25
N GLU A 141 1.63 19.44 -2.81
CA GLU A 141 0.80 20.55 -3.32
C GLU A 141 0.77 20.60 -4.85
N THR A 142 1.12 19.50 -5.48
CA THR A 142 1.25 19.44 -6.93
C THR A 142 -0.05 18.95 -7.56
N ARG A 143 -0.44 19.55 -8.67
CA ARG A 143 -1.56 19.05 -9.48
C ARG A 143 -1.19 17.74 -10.12
N VAL A 144 -2.06 16.76 -10.04
CA VAL A 144 -1.84 15.42 -10.59
C VAL A 144 -2.86 15.05 -11.64
N GLY A 145 -2.41 14.27 -12.63
CA GLY A 145 -3.28 13.56 -13.55
C GLY A 145 -3.52 12.13 -13.05
N ARG A 146 -4.59 11.51 -13.51
CA ARG A 146 -4.95 10.12 -13.17
C ARG A 146 -5.44 9.38 -14.41
N LEU A 147 -4.97 8.15 -14.58
CA LEU A 147 -5.36 7.26 -15.68
C LEU A 147 -5.69 5.88 -15.14
N ILE A 148 -6.68 5.23 -15.75
CA ILE A 148 -6.95 3.81 -15.54
C ILE A 148 -6.47 3.06 -16.78
N HIS A 149 -5.58 2.11 -16.57
CA HIS A 149 -5.11 1.16 -17.57
C HIS A 149 -5.87 -0.15 -17.39
N GLU A 150 -6.70 -0.53 -18.36
CA GLU A 150 -7.59 -1.69 -18.24
C GLU A 150 -6.85 -3.03 -18.22
N ASP A 151 -5.67 -3.12 -18.88
CA ASP A 151 -4.92 -4.37 -19.10
C ASP A 151 -3.49 -4.31 -18.56
N ALA A 152 -3.20 -3.47 -17.57
CA ALA A 152 -1.84 -3.22 -17.12
C ALA A 152 -1.45 -3.94 -15.82
N GLY A 153 -2.40 -4.48 -15.09
CA GLY A 153 -2.15 -5.27 -13.90
C GLY A 153 -1.94 -6.77 -14.18
N PRO A 154 -1.70 -7.57 -13.13
CA PRO A 154 -1.58 -9.02 -13.23
C PRO A 154 -2.80 -9.65 -13.94
N ASP A 155 -2.55 -10.67 -14.78
CA ASP A 155 -3.57 -11.37 -15.56
C ASP A 155 -4.49 -10.47 -16.42
N GLY A 156 -3.96 -9.30 -16.86
CA GLY A 156 -4.72 -8.34 -17.64
C GLY A 156 -5.75 -7.55 -16.82
N SER A 157 -5.52 -7.41 -15.53
CA SER A 157 -6.36 -6.61 -14.65
C SER A 157 -6.04 -5.12 -14.76
N LYS A 158 -6.84 -4.32 -14.05
CA LYS A 158 -6.68 -2.86 -14.03
C LYS A 158 -5.45 -2.42 -13.23
N ALA A 159 -4.84 -1.33 -13.67
CA ALA A 159 -3.90 -0.55 -12.88
C ALA A 159 -4.29 0.93 -12.91
N VAL A 160 -4.01 1.65 -11.85
CA VAL A 160 -4.19 3.10 -11.79
C VAL A 160 -2.84 3.77 -11.84
N GLU A 161 -2.72 4.79 -12.66
CA GLU A 161 -1.57 5.68 -12.77
C GLU A 161 -1.95 7.05 -12.22
N VAL A 162 -1.14 7.58 -11.31
CA VAL A 162 -1.21 8.96 -10.82
C VAL A 162 0.08 9.64 -11.21
N PHE A 163 0.01 10.78 -11.89
CA PHE A 163 1.21 11.37 -12.46
C PHE A 163 1.28 12.89 -12.34
N HIS A 164 2.49 13.38 -12.30
CA HIS A 164 2.83 14.79 -12.47
C HIS A 164 4.07 14.91 -13.36
N ARG A 165 3.91 15.48 -14.55
CA ARG A 165 4.99 15.62 -15.56
C ARG A 165 5.64 14.26 -15.88
N LYS A 166 6.87 14.01 -15.39
CA LYS A 166 7.66 12.80 -15.60
C LYS A 166 7.60 11.79 -14.45
N GLU A 167 7.02 12.18 -13.32
CA GLU A 167 6.83 11.31 -12.17
C GLU A 167 5.48 10.63 -12.28
N HIS A 168 5.51 9.31 -12.21
CA HIS A 168 4.36 8.44 -12.42
C HIS A 168 4.33 7.35 -11.38
N ASP A 169 3.27 7.29 -10.59
CA ASP A 169 3.04 6.30 -9.58
C ASP A 169 1.92 5.38 -10.02
N TYR A 170 2.06 4.11 -9.72
CA TYR A 170 1.11 3.09 -10.13
C TYR A 170 0.59 2.31 -8.94
N VAL A 171 -0.64 1.82 -9.04
CA VAL A 171 -1.22 0.85 -8.11
C VAL A 171 -2.02 -0.21 -8.86
N THR A 172 -1.81 -1.45 -8.45
CA THR A 172 -2.59 -2.62 -8.86
C THR A 172 -2.67 -3.63 -7.72
N ALA A 173 -3.31 -4.78 -7.94
CA ALA A 173 -3.37 -5.85 -6.95
C ALA A 173 -3.12 -7.22 -7.61
N SER A 174 -2.53 -8.15 -6.86
CA SER A 174 -2.23 -9.51 -7.34
C SER A 174 -3.48 -10.30 -7.76
N THR A 175 -4.63 -9.94 -7.23
CA THR A 175 -5.94 -10.52 -7.55
C THR A 175 -6.77 -9.66 -8.50
N GLY A 176 -6.15 -8.62 -9.06
CA GLY A 176 -6.81 -7.59 -9.86
C GLY A 176 -7.60 -6.57 -9.03
N LEU A 177 -7.82 -5.40 -9.63
CA LEU A 177 -8.69 -4.38 -9.05
C LEU A 177 -10.12 -4.56 -9.56
N THR A 178 -11.07 -4.71 -8.65
CA THR A 178 -12.51 -4.78 -8.97
C THR A 178 -13.14 -3.41 -9.07
N ASP A 179 -12.65 -2.47 -8.25
CA ASP A 179 -13.23 -1.15 -8.14
C ASP A 179 -12.13 -0.09 -8.02
N VAL A 180 -12.33 1.04 -8.69
CA VAL A 180 -11.43 2.19 -8.64
C VAL A 180 -12.28 3.44 -8.47
N ARG A 181 -12.04 4.17 -7.39
CA ARG A 181 -12.79 5.38 -7.03
C ARG A 181 -11.81 6.53 -6.77
N GLY A 182 -12.21 7.74 -7.09
CA GLY A 182 -11.47 8.96 -6.76
C GLY A 182 -12.28 9.87 -5.86
N GLN A 183 -11.59 10.71 -5.11
CA GLN A 183 -12.22 11.72 -4.25
C GLN A 183 -12.02 13.12 -4.77
N ILE A 184 -12.98 13.99 -4.46
CA ILE A 184 -12.86 15.42 -4.65
C ILE A 184 -12.08 15.98 -3.44
N PRO A 185 -11.06 16.83 -3.63
CA PRO A 185 -10.20 17.33 -2.56
C PRO A 185 -10.95 17.95 -1.37
N GLU A 186 -12.05 18.65 -1.64
CA GLU A 186 -12.84 19.36 -0.65
C GLU A 186 -13.50 18.43 0.40
N ARG A 187 -13.62 17.15 0.09
CA ARG A 187 -14.22 16.17 1.01
C ARG A 187 -13.19 15.30 1.72
N PHE A 188 -11.93 15.54 1.48
CA PHE A 188 -10.87 14.68 1.99
C PHE A 188 -10.74 14.75 3.53
N GLU A 189 -10.80 15.94 4.09
CA GLU A 189 -10.70 16.12 5.55
C GLU A 189 -11.94 15.55 6.27
N GLU A 190 -13.10 15.60 5.65
CA GLU A 190 -14.31 14.99 6.17
C GLU A 190 -14.16 13.46 6.26
N ILE A 191 -13.58 12.83 5.23
CA ILE A 191 -13.38 11.38 5.18
C ILE A 191 -12.41 10.90 6.27
N LEU A 192 -11.37 11.67 6.56
CA LEU A 192 -10.39 11.32 7.59
C LEU A 192 -10.89 11.58 9.02
N SER A 193 -11.86 12.46 9.17
CA SER A 193 -12.40 12.86 10.48
C SER A 193 -13.70 12.17 10.86
N ASP A 194 -14.38 11.54 9.90
CA ASP A 194 -15.69 10.90 10.13
C ASP A 194 -15.54 9.39 10.23
N GLU A 195 -15.75 8.86 11.43
CA GLU A 195 -15.72 7.40 11.70
C GLU A 195 -16.80 6.63 10.91
N TYR A 196 -17.81 7.32 10.39
CA TYR A 196 -18.95 6.74 9.69
C TYR A 196 -18.97 7.05 8.19
N PHE A 197 -17.94 7.73 7.68
CA PHE A 197 -17.93 8.08 6.27
C PHE A 197 -17.74 6.85 5.40
N GLU A 198 -18.77 6.47 4.67
CA GLU A 198 -18.72 5.51 3.60
C GLU A 198 -18.31 6.19 2.29
N PHE A 199 -17.29 5.66 1.64
CA PHE A 199 -16.91 6.12 0.30
C PHE A 199 -18.08 5.98 -0.65
N PRO A 200 -18.47 7.06 -1.37
CA PRO A 200 -19.49 6.96 -2.39
C PRO A 200 -19.05 5.94 -3.45
N ARG A 201 -19.76 4.82 -3.55
CA ARG A 201 -19.48 3.79 -4.58
C ARG A 201 -19.62 4.33 -6.00
N GLU A 202 -20.25 5.49 -6.15
CA GLU A 202 -20.53 6.16 -7.42
C GLU A 202 -19.39 7.09 -7.88
N ALA A 203 -18.39 7.38 -7.02
CA ALA A 203 -17.26 8.23 -7.37
C ALA A 203 -16.19 7.44 -8.16
N VAL A 204 -16.57 6.86 -9.28
CA VAL A 204 -15.67 6.12 -10.16
C VAL A 204 -14.73 7.08 -10.86
N LEU A 205 -13.42 6.80 -10.80
CA LEU A 205 -12.45 7.45 -11.66
C LEU A 205 -12.73 7.05 -13.11
N GLN A 206 -13.16 8.00 -13.90
CA GLN A 206 -13.27 7.80 -15.35
C GLN A 206 -11.90 7.97 -16.00
N ARG A 207 -11.76 7.37 -17.18
CA ARG A 207 -10.55 7.46 -17.99
C ARG A 207 -10.43 8.86 -18.60
N TYR A 208 -9.75 9.79 -17.91
CA TYR A 208 -9.35 11.05 -18.51
C TYR A 208 -8.16 11.65 -17.77
N GLU A 209 -7.38 12.44 -18.49
CA GLU A 209 -6.35 13.28 -17.91
C GLU A 209 -7.03 14.44 -17.20
N ASP A 210 -7.21 14.29 -15.91
CA ASP A 210 -7.75 15.36 -15.09
C ASP A 210 -6.66 15.88 -14.16
N THR A 211 -6.55 17.19 -14.07
CA THR A 211 -5.55 17.85 -13.24
C THR A 211 -6.20 18.35 -11.97
N HIS A 212 -6.40 17.46 -11.00
CA HIS A 212 -6.80 17.82 -9.65
C HIS A 212 -5.59 18.03 -8.75
N LEU A 213 -5.78 18.79 -7.66
CA LEU A 213 -4.75 18.97 -6.63
C LEU A 213 -4.55 17.71 -5.79
N SER A 214 -5.54 16.82 -5.76
CA SER A 214 -5.51 15.60 -4.97
C SER A 214 -5.11 14.38 -5.78
N GLY A 215 -4.11 13.65 -5.30
CA GLY A 215 -3.72 12.33 -5.77
C GLY A 215 -4.51 11.18 -5.14
N ASP A 216 -5.69 11.44 -4.59
CA ASP A 216 -6.46 10.45 -3.85
C ASP A 216 -7.08 9.41 -4.78
N VAL A 217 -6.85 8.16 -4.42
CA VAL A 217 -7.37 6.99 -5.13
C VAL A 217 -7.86 5.97 -4.11
N VAL A 218 -9.06 5.45 -4.32
CA VAL A 218 -9.55 4.28 -3.59
C VAL A 218 -9.62 3.10 -4.54
N VAL A 219 -9.00 2.01 -4.14
CA VAL A 219 -9.03 0.76 -4.90
C VAL A 219 -9.59 -0.36 -4.04
N SER A 220 -10.33 -1.26 -4.67
CA SER A 220 -10.81 -2.49 -4.04
C SER A 220 -10.31 -3.70 -4.83
N ALA A 221 -9.85 -4.72 -4.11
CA ALA A 221 -9.34 -5.95 -4.67
C ALA A 221 -9.98 -7.17 -4.00
N PRO A 222 -10.36 -8.21 -4.74
CA PRO A 222 -10.91 -9.43 -4.17
C PRO A 222 -9.82 -10.15 -3.38
N LEU A 223 -10.24 -10.99 -2.43
CA LEU A 223 -9.34 -11.83 -1.66
C LEU A 223 -9.33 -13.25 -2.22
N GLU A 224 -8.15 -13.74 -2.58
CA GLU A 224 -7.97 -15.17 -2.90
C GLU A 224 -8.14 -16.00 -1.64
N ARG A 225 -9.05 -16.98 -1.69
CA ARG A 225 -9.37 -17.82 -0.54
C ARG A 225 -8.62 -19.16 -0.59
N THR A 226 -7.98 -19.51 0.51
CA THR A 226 -7.27 -20.78 0.67
C THR A 226 -7.60 -21.35 2.05
N GLY A 227 -8.52 -22.28 2.11
CA GLY A 227 -8.97 -22.88 3.37
C GLY A 227 -9.64 -21.85 4.29
N ARG A 228 -9.02 -21.57 5.46
CA ARG A 228 -9.50 -20.57 6.44
C ARG A 228 -8.81 -19.22 6.32
N ALA A 229 -8.00 -19.04 5.30
CA ALA A 229 -7.32 -17.78 5.01
C ALA A 229 -7.86 -17.14 3.73
N ALA A 230 -7.78 -15.81 3.65
CA ALA A 230 -8.05 -15.05 2.44
C ALA A 230 -6.99 -13.95 2.32
N ARG A 231 -6.45 -13.72 1.12
CA ARG A 231 -5.29 -12.85 0.93
C ARG A 231 -5.32 -12.12 -0.41
N THR A 232 -4.64 -11.01 -0.46
CA THR A 232 -4.26 -10.30 -1.68
C THR A 232 -3.02 -9.45 -1.42
N THR A 233 -2.36 -9.02 -2.48
CA THR A 233 -1.20 -8.11 -2.41
C THR A 233 -1.50 -6.88 -3.23
N LEU A 234 -1.50 -5.73 -2.58
CA LEU A 234 -1.48 -4.45 -3.27
C LEU A 234 -0.04 -4.15 -3.71
N VAL A 235 0.13 -3.77 -4.94
CA VAL A 235 1.42 -3.40 -5.54
C VAL A 235 1.38 -1.93 -5.86
N THR A 236 2.28 -1.16 -5.29
CA THR A 236 2.48 0.24 -5.62
C THR A 236 3.89 0.46 -6.16
N GLN A 237 4.04 1.29 -7.18
CA GLN A 237 5.33 1.51 -7.84
C GLN A 237 5.55 2.99 -8.09
N LEU A 238 6.76 3.47 -7.76
CA LEU A 238 7.26 4.79 -8.16
C LEU A 238 8.08 4.70 -9.42
N SER A 239 7.86 5.60 -10.36
CA SER A 239 8.57 5.64 -11.62
C SER A 239 8.89 7.07 -12.07
N ASN A 240 10.02 7.25 -12.73
CA ASN A 240 10.36 8.47 -13.43
C ASN A 240 10.52 8.15 -14.91
N HIS A 241 9.71 8.76 -15.76
CA HIS A 241 9.70 8.48 -17.20
C HIS A 241 10.92 9.01 -17.97
N GLU A 242 11.84 9.72 -17.31
CA GLU A 242 13.18 9.96 -17.89
C GLU A 242 14.10 8.75 -17.75
N GLU A 243 13.85 7.89 -16.77
CA GLU A 243 14.66 6.70 -16.46
C GLU A 243 14.00 5.42 -16.99
N VAL A 244 12.68 5.35 -16.94
CA VAL A 244 11.89 4.16 -17.28
C VAL A 244 10.68 4.56 -18.08
N SER A 245 10.50 4.00 -19.28
CA SER A 245 9.33 4.30 -20.10
C SER A 245 8.03 3.84 -19.44
N ARG A 246 6.90 4.46 -19.86
CA ARG A 246 5.57 4.04 -19.38
C ARG A 246 5.29 2.56 -19.67
N GLU A 247 5.66 2.11 -20.86
CA GLU A 247 5.48 0.72 -21.29
C GLU A 247 6.27 -0.26 -20.40
N GLU A 248 7.50 0.08 -20.06
CA GLU A 248 8.33 -0.71 -19.17
C GLU A 248 7.77 -0.73 -17.75
N ALA A 249 7.37 0.43 -17.21
CA ALA A 249 6.78 0.53 -15.89
C ALA A 249 5.48 -0.30 -15.77
N LEU A 250 4.62 -0.26 -16.79
CA LEU A 250 3.40 -1.06 -16.85
C LEU A 250 3.68 -2.56 -17.07
N ALA A 251 4.77 -2.89 -17.79
CA ALA A 251 5.17 -4.29 -17.94
C ALA A 251 5.64 -4.90 -16.60
N ASP A 252 6.34 -4.13 -15.78
CA ASP A 252 6.78 -4.56 -14.45
C ASP A 252 5.60 -4.86 -13.50
N LEU A 253 4.47 -4.18 -13.66
CA LEU A 253 3.28 -4.41 -12.83
C LEU A 253 2.58 -5.74 -13.14
N ARG A 254 2.82 -6.33 -14.33
CA ARG A 254 2.18 -7.58 -14.77
C ARG A 254 2.88 -8.82 -14.21
N HIS A 255 4.10 -8.69 -13.71
CA HIS A 255 4.99 -9.78 -13.24
C HIS A 255 5.22 -9.70 -11.74
#